data_6df24facdd564472c7055466ab5c0241
#
_entry.id   6df24facdd564472c7055466ab5c0241
#
_cell.length_a   1.000
_cell.length_b   1.000
_cell.length_c   1.000
_cell.angle_alpha   90.00
_cell.angle_beta   90.00
_cell.angle_gamma   90.00
#
_symmetry.space_group_name_H-M   'P 1'
#
loop_
_entity.id
_entity.type
_entity.pdbx_description
1 polymer ?
#
loop_
_entity_poly.entity_id
_entity_poly.type
_entity_poly.pdbx_seq_one_letter_code
_entity_poly.pdbx_strand_id
1 'polypeptide(L)'
;FCDGSYLENQDMWWFAGIIRDVSLIRRPKVHMLDCRIISELLPKQQDTHTCCLEETKGRLKLEAVLENHTEDEAVITIETELFDGEQVIYQNTRKICSKKGETEYLTETELDAVRPWSAEQPALYRLVITLKREEEVVESYGEWVGFRNICLKDGLFWVNGRAIKLKGVNRHDWNEKTGRCITKEDMLADLYLMKQNNINAVRTSHYPPHPDFLDLCDRLGFYVMEEADLECNQMAYTKNMNRLSDDTLWEESYVDRAERMVRRDKNHPSILFWSLGNESGFGSSFVASGRFIKSYDPTRLVHYEEDRDASIADVYSTMYTRHKALEDLGRDVTKKKPHVVCEYAHAMGNGPGGLKTWEGT
;
A
#
# COMPACT_ATOMS: atom_id res chain seq x y z
N PHE A 1 -13.30 -5.79 -26.45
CA PHE A 1 -14.11 -5.66 -25.23
C PHE A 1 -14.12 -7.01 -24.53
N CYS A 2 -13.95 -7.03 -23.22
CA CYS A 2 -14.12 -8.19 -22.36
C CYS A 2 -14.94 -7.76 -21.12
N ASP A 3 -15.43 -8.71 -20.34
CA ASP A 3 -16.24 -8.40 -19.17
C ASP A 3 -15.48 -7.62 -18.10
N GLY A 4 -14.15 -7.74 -18.04
CA GLY A 4 -13.31 -6.93 -17.17
C GLY A 4 -13.48 -5.41 -17.32
N SER A 5 -13.92 -4.95 -18.51
CA SER A 5 -14.20 -3.53 -18.74
C SER A 5 -15.33 -2.96 -17.89
N TYR A 6 -16.21 -3.81 -17.33
CA TYR A 6 -17.24 -3.37 -16.39
C TYR A 6 -16.67 -3.06 -14.99
N LEU A 7 -15.51 -3.61 -14.66
CA LEU A 7 -14.82 -3.42 -13.38
C LEU A 7 -13.76 -2.30 -13.43
N GLU A 8 -13.42 -1.83 -14.64
CA GLU A 8 -12.39 -0.82 -14.89
C GLU A 8 -12.98 0.36 -15.65
N ASN A 9 -14.06 0.90 -15.10
CA ASN A 9 -14.82 2.01 -15.68
C ASN A 9 -14.54 3.32 -14.95
N GLN A 10 -13.26 3.67 -14.81
CA GLN A 10 -12.82 4.91 -14.18
C GLN A 10 -13.37 6.13 -14.92
N ASP A 11 -13.78 7.13 -14.17
CA ASP A 11 -14.28 8.41 -14.70
C ASP A 11 -13.14 9.30 -15.23
N MET A 12 -12.47 8.77 -16.26
CA MET A 12 -11.33 9.41 -16.92
C MET A 12 -11.29 9.03 -18.41
N TRP A 13 -10.37 9.62 -19.18
CA TRP A 13 -10.17 9.23 -20.58
C TRP A 13 -9.70 7.78 -20.72
N TRP A 14 -10.33 7.06 -21.57
CA TRP A 14 -10.00 5.68 -21.88
C TRP A 14 -9.00 5.61 -23.03
N PHE A 15 -7.84 5.06 -22.74
CA PHE A 15 -6.82 4.82 -23.73
C PHE A 15 -6.62 3.33 -23.94
N ALA A 16 -6.49 2.95 -25.20
CA ALA A 16 -6.08 1.59 -25.56
C ALA A 16 -4.56 1.53 -25.65
N GLY A 17 -3.98 0.39 -25.34
CA GLY A 17 -2.57 0.12 -25.50
C GLY A 17 -1.88 -0.31 -24.21
N ILE A 18 -0.57 -0.51 -24.30
CA ILE A 18 0.30 -0.88 -23.18
C ILE A 18 0.83 0.40 -22.56
N ILE A 19 0.47 0.67 -21.33
CA ILE A 19 0.79 1.92 -20.60
C ILE A 19 1.98 1.79 -19.65
N ARG A 20 2.49 0.58 -19.45
CA ARG A 20 3.62 0.24 -18.58
C ARG A 20 4.67 -0.52 -19.39
N ASP A 21 5.88 -0.60 -18.86
CA ASP A 21 6.98 -1.31 -19.49
C ASP A 21 6.69 -2.80 -19.67
N VAL A 22 7.21 -3.35 -20.77
CA VAL A 22 7.20 -4.78 -21.03
C VAL A 22 8.62 -5.30 -20.89
N SER A 23 8.85 -6.18 -19.92
CA SER A 23 10.16 -6.71 -19.59
C SER A 23 10.23 -8.22 -19.79
N LEU A 24 11.37 -8.70 -20.28
CA LEU A 24 11.71 -10.12 -20.29
C LEU A 24 12.65 -10.42 -19.11
N ILE A 25 12.14 -11.18 -18.12
CA ILE A 25 12.91 -11.56 -16.95
C ILE A 25 13.42 -12.98 -17.12
N ARG A 26 14.77 -13.16 -17.03
CA ARG A 26 15.39 -14.47 -16.95
C ARG A 26 15.79 -14.74 -15.52
N ARG A 27 15.28 -15.83 -14.96
CA ARG A 27 15.63 -16.29 -13.61
C ARG A 27 16.38 -17.61 -13.63
N PRO A 28 17.20 -17.92 -12.61
CA PRO A 28 17.75 -19.25 -12.37
C PRO A 28 16.64 -20.27 -12.16
N LYS A 29 16.96 -21.57 -12.35
CA LYS A 29 15.99 -22.64 -12.09
C LYS A 29 15.61 -22.76 -10.61
N VAL A 30 16.48 -22.34 -9.70
CA VAL A 30 16.17 -22.17 -8.28
C VAL A 30 16.27 -20.68 -8.00
N HIS A 31 15.18 -20.05 -7.60
CA HIS A 31 15.11 -18.62 -7.39
C HIS A 31 14.11 -18.26 -6.28
N MET A 32 14.11 -17.03 -5.84
CA MET A 32 13.12 -16.51 -4.88
C MET A 32 11.85 -16.13 -5.64
N LEU A 33 10.77 -16.87 -5.42
CA LEU A 33 9.47 -16.61 -6.04
C LEU A 33 8.79 -15.40 -5.44
N ASP A 34 8.78 -15.29 -4.10
CA ASP A 34 8.18 -14.18 -3.36
C ASP A 34 8.93 -13.92 -2.05
N CYS A 35 8.89 -12.67 -1.59
CA CYS A 35 9.40 -12.27 -0.29
C CYS A 35 8.47 -11.24 0.35
N ARG A 36 7.96 -11.54 1.53
CA ARG A 36 7.20 -10.61 2.37
C ARG A 36 8.06 -10.16 3.52
N ILE A 37 8.12 -8.84 3.72
CA ILE A 37 8.92 -8.19 4.76
C ILE A 37 7.95 -7.53 5.74
N ILE A 38 8.05 -7.92 7.01
CA ILE A 38 7.29 -7.33 8.10
C ILE A 38 8.28 -6.64 9.02
N SER A 39 8.18 -5.31 9.13
CA SER A 39 9.07 -4.47 9.91
C SER A 39 8.26 -3.62 10.87
N GLU A 40 8.41 -3.88 12.17
CA GLU A 40 7.62 -3.28 13.22
C GLU A 40 8.53 -2.62 14.27
N LEU A 41 8.00 -1.60 14.94
CA LEU A 41 8.62 -1.03 16.12
C LEU A 41 8.12 -1.78 17.37
N LEU A 42 9.04 -2.18 18.23
CA LEU A 42 8.71 -2.82 19.50
C LEU A 42 8.47 -1.73 20.56
N PRO A 43 7.35 -1.78 21.32
CA PRO A 43 7.08 -0.78 22.35
C PRO A 43 8.12 -0.83 23.46
N LYS A 44 8.61 0.33 23.90
CA LYS A 44 9.36 0.45 25.16
C LYS A 44 8.42 0.08 26.31
N GLN A 45 8.88 -0.77 27.21
CA GLN A 45 8.09 -1.47 28.24
C GLN A 45 7.23 -0.60 29.20
N GLN A 46 7.19 0.71 29.13
CA GLN A 46 6.48 1.57 30.09
C GLN A 46 5.85 2.88 29.59
N ASP A 47 5.89 3.21 28.30
CA ASP A 47 5.36 4.52 27.87
C ASP A 47 4.34 4.42 26.74
N THR A 48 3.07 4.50 27.09
CA THR A 48 1.96 4.62 26.12
C THR A 48 1.88 5.99 25.45
N HIS A 49 2.78 6.93 25.80
CA HIS A 49 2.75 8.31 25.34
C HIS A 49 4.08 8.82 24.76
N THR A 50 5.15 8.03 24.76
CA THR A 50 6.42 8.48 24.23
C THR A 50 6.43 8.44 22.71
N CYS A 51 6.62 9.60 22.14
CA CYS A 51 6.71 9.84 20.75
C CYS A 51 8.03 9.28 20.20
N CYS A 52 7.95 8.16 19.44
CA CYS A 52 9.12 7.51 18.87
C CYS A 52 9.63 8.25 17.62
N LEU A 53 10.28 9.41 17.82
CA LEU A 53 11.21 9.97 16.83
C LEU A 53 12.65 9.51 17.10
N GLU A 54 12.88 8.93 18.28
CA GLU A 54 14.17 8.39 18.68
C GLU A 54 14.30 6.94 18.25
N GLU A 55 15.53 6.47 18.14
CA GLU A 55 15.83 5.06 17.92
C GLU A 55 15.11 4.18 18.94
N THR A 56 14.49 3.14 18.47
CA THR A 56 13.76 2.18 19.28
C THR A 56 14.04 0.76 18.79
N LYS A 57 13.70 -0.25 19.58
CA LYS A 57 13.81 -1.63 19.14
C LYS A 57 12.89 -1.88 17.95
N GLY A 58 13.39 -2.64 16.98
CA GLY A 58 12.62 -3.09 15.80
C GLY A 58 12.54 -4.60 15.74
N ARG A 59 11.50 -5.10 15.08
CA ARG A 59 11.37 -6.50 14.69
C ARG A 59 11.35 -6.57 13.18
N LEU A 60 12.20 -7.45 12.62
CA LEU A 60 12.23 -7.77 11.21
C LEU A 60 11.87 -9.23 11.03
N LYS A 61 10.80 -9.50 10.28
CA LYS A 61 10.39 -10.85 9.90
C LYS A 61 10.36 -10.95 8.37
N LEU A 62 10.94 -12.01 7.84
CA LEU A 62 10.96 -12.33 6.43
C LEU A 62 10.22 -13.65 6.19
N GLU A 63 9.26 -13.61 5.30
CA GLU A 63 8.53 -14.78 4.79
C GLU A 63 8.85 -14.87 3.30
N ALA A 64 9.71 -15.79 2.91
CA ALA A 64 10.12 -15.96 1.53
C ALA A 64 9.71 -17.34 1.00
N VAL A 65 9.45 -17.40 -0.29
CA VAL A 65 9.16 -18.62 -1.01
C VAL A 65 10.21 -18.78 -2.10
N LEU A 66 10.91 -19.92 -2.07
CA LEU A 66 11.83 -20.30 -3.14
C LEU A 66 11.13 -21.29 -4.06
N GLU A 67 11.33 -21.12 -5.36
CA GLU A 67 10.84 -22.07 -6.36
C GLU A 67 12.01 -22.82 -7.02
N ASN A 68 11.92 -24.16 -7.06
CA ASN A 68 12.89 -25.04 -7.69
C ASN A 68 12.27 -25.77 -8.88
N HIS A 69 12.69 -25.41 -10.07
CA HIS A 69 12.29 -26.04 -11.34
C HIS A 69 13.19 -27.20 -11.76
N THR A 70 14.14 -27.64 -10.91
CA THR A 70 14.97 -28.82 -11.19
C THR A 70 14.27 -30.08 -10.72
N GLU A 71 14.68 -31.25 -11.23
CA GLU A 71 14.18 -32.52 -10.77
C GLU A 71 14.77 -32.94 -9.42
N ASP A 72 15.95 -32.41 -9.08
CA ASP A 72 16.70 -32.74 -7.88
C ASP A 72 16.50 -31.71 -6.76
N GLU A 73 16.68 -32.16 -5.52
CA GLU A 73 16.80 -31.27 -4.39
C GLU A 73 18.07 -30.42 -4.50
N ALA A 74 17.97 -29.14 -4.14
CA ALA A 74 19.09 -28.22 -4.16
C ALA A 74 19.35 -27.66 -2.75
N VAL A 75 20.57 -27.74 -2.27
CA VAL A 75 20.99 -27.08 -1.04
C VAL A 75 21.31 -25.61 -1.37
N ILE A 76 20.53 -24.71 -0.81
CA ILE A 76 20.67 -23.27 -1.01
C ILE A 76 21.10 -22.61 0.30
N THR A 77 22.16 -21.84 0.25
CA THR A 77 22.55 -20.92 1.32
C THR A 77 21.86 -19.59 1.10
N ILE A 78 21.11 -19.12 2.09
CA ILE A 78 20.43 -17.83 2.09
C ILE A 78 21.21 -16.93 3.04
N GLU A 79 21.79 -15.87 2.49
CA GLU A 79 22.41 -14.79 3.25
C GLU A 79 21.46 -13.61 3.27
N THR A 80 21.19 -13.09 4.45
CA THR A 80 20.31 -11.94 4.65
C THR A 80 21.11 -10.86 5.37
N GLU A 81 21.19 -9.66 4.78
CA GLU A 81 21.89 -8.51 5.32
C GLU A 81 20.97 -7.30 5.35
N LEU A 82 20.98 -6.56 6.46
CA LEU A 82 20.29 -5.28 6.61
C LEU A 82 21.32 -4.18 6.82
N PHE A 83 21.24 -3.15 6.00
CA PHE A 83 22.18 -2.03 6.00
C PHE A 83 21.49 -0.74 6.47
N ASP A 84 22.18 0.03 7.33
CA ASP A 84 21.93 1.45 7.54
C ASP A 84 23.02 2.25 6.82
N GLY A 85 22.69 2.86 5.69
CA GLY A 85 23.69 3.39 4.77
C GLY A 85 24.64 2.29 4.27
N GLU A 86 25.93 2.44 4.61
CA GLU A 86 26.98 1.47 4.27
C GLU A 86 27.22 0.43 5.39
N GLN A 87 26.65 0.63 6.57
CA GLN A 87 26.90 -0.22 7.73
C GLN A 87 25.93 -1.42 7.75
N VAL A 88 26.46 -2.63 7.88
CA VAL A 88 25.66 -3.82 8.18
C VAL A 88 25.23 -3.79 9.64
N ILE A 89 23.93 -3.72 9.90
CA ILE A 89 23.35 -3.74 11.25
C ILE A 89 22.74 -5.09 11.63
N TYR A 90 22.52 -5.96 10.64
CA TYR A 90 22.08 -7.34 10.85
C TYR A 90 22.59 -8.22 9.73
N GLN A 91 23.01 -9.42 10.07
CA GLN A 91 23.43 -10.45 9.13
C GLN A 91 22.99 -11.83 9.64
N ASN A 92 22.49 -12.64 8.74
CA ASN A 92 22.13 -14.04 9.02
C ASN A 92 22.44 -14.91 7.80
N THR A 93 22.86 -16.14 8.07
CA THR A 93 23.14 -17.13 7.03
C THR A 93 22.46 -18.43 7.40
N ARG A 94 21.64 -18.98 6.50
CA ARG A 94 20.98 -20.27 6.68
C ARG A 94 21.10 -21.14 5.43
N LYS A 95 21.26 -22.43 5.63
CA LYS A 95 21.18 -23.44 4.57
C LYS A 95 19.82 -24.13 4.62
N ILE A 96 19.17 -24.21 3.48
CA ILE A 96 17.90 -24.92 3.33
C ILE A 96 18.00 -25.92 2.18
N CYS A 97 17.21 -26.98 2.23
CA CYS A 97 17.03 -27.92 1.13
C CYS A 97 15.78 -27.51 0.35
N SER A 98 15.96 -27.01 -0.86
CA SER A 98 14.87 -26.64 -1.75
C SER A 98 14.48 -27.86 -2.58
N LYS A 99 13.29 -28.39 -2.33
CA LYS A 99 12.70 -29.48 -3.09
C LYS A 99 12.12 -28.95 -4.40
N LYS A 100 11.83 -29.85 -5.34
CA LYS A 100 11.09 -29.48 -6.56
C LYS A 100 9.77 -28.80 -6.19
N GLY A 101 9.48 -27.66 -6.84
CA GLY A 101 8.37 -26.77 -6.51
C GLY A 101 8.72 -25.75 -5.44
N GLU A 102 7.77 -25.37 -4.62
CA GLU A 102 7.91 -24.29 -3.65
C GLU A 102 8.51 -24.78 -2.32
N THR A 103 9.35 -23.96 -1.72
CA THR A 103 9.95 -24.18 -0.41
C THR A 103 9.86 -22.89 0.39
N GLU A 104 9.19 -22.91 1.54
CA GLU A 104 9.08 -21.77 2.42
C GLU A 104 10.35 -21.53 3.24
N TYR A 105 10.70 -20.27 3.42
CA TYR A 105 11.76 -19.81 4.30
C TYR A 105 11.24 -18.72 5.21
N LEU A 106 11.38 -18.93 6.52
CA LEU A 106 10.97 -17.99 7.55
C LEU A 106 12.16 -17.62 8.42
N THR A 107 12.38 -16.33 8.63
CA THR A 107 13.33 -15.82 9.63
C THR A 107 12.77 -14.59 10.31
N GLU A 108 13.11 -14.43 11.60
CA GLU A 108 12.70 -13.30 12.42
C GLU A 108 13.85 -12.89 13.32
N THR A 109 14.01 -11.59 13.54
CA THR A 109 15.02 -11.02 14.45
C THR A 109 14.52 -9.76 15.13
N GLU A 110 15.05 -9.48 16.31
CA GLU A 110 14.91 -8.18 16.96
C GLU A 110 16.20 -7.37 16.77
N LEU A 111 16.05 -6.08 16.52
CA LEU A 111 17.12 -5.11 16.37
C LEU A 111 17.06 -4.16 17.56
N ASP A 112 18.18 -3.89 18.19
CA ASP A 112 18.22 -3.09 19.42
C ASP A 112 17.93 -1.60 19.18
N ALA A 113 18.26 -1.09 17.98
CA ALA A 113 18.03 0.29 17.61
C ALA A 113 17.70 0.41 16.12
N VAL A 114 16.51 0.96 15.82
CA VAL A 114 16.10 1.34 14.47
C VAL A 114 15.47 2.72 14.49
N ARG A 115 15.63 3.46 13.40
CA ARG A 115 14.97 4.75 13.20
C ARG A 115 13.58 4.50 12.62
N PRO A 116 12.51 5.03 13.24
CA PRO A 116 11.16 4.90 12.71
C PRO A 116 11.01 5.58 11.34
N TRP A 117 10.29 4.93 10.44
CA TRP A 117 9.87 5.54 9.17
C TRP A 117 8.57 6.32 9.36
N SER A 118 8.52 7.54 8.87
CA SER A 118 7.30 8.34 8.76
C SER A 118 7.38 9.29 7.57
N ALA A 119 6.25 9.93 7.20
CA ALA A 119 6.27 10.93 6.12
C ALA A 119 7.17 12.15 6.41
N GLU A 120 7.40 12.46 7.69
CA GLU A 120 8.29 13.55 8.11
C GLU A 120 9.77 13.12 8.21
N GLN A 121 9.99 11.84 8.50
CA GLN A 121 11.32 11.24 8.61
C GLN A 121 11.31 9.86 7.92
N PRO A 122 11.51 9.81 6.60
CA PRO A 122 11.45 8.57 5.84
C PRO A 122 12.75 7.75 5.97
N ALA A 123 13.01 7.27 7.18
CA ALA A 123 14.19 6.45 7.45
C ALA A 123 14.05 5.06 6.83
N LEU A 124 14.91 4.75 5.89
CA LEU A 124 14.92 3.47 5.17
C LEU A 124 16.24 2.73 5.41
N TYR A 125 16.12 1.42 5.44
CA TYR A 125 17.21 0.46 5.51
C TYR A 125 17.23 -0.36 4.22
N ARG A 126 18.40 -0.76 3.76
CA ARG A 126 18.53 -1.62 2.59
C ARG A 126 18.66 -3.08 3.04
N LEU A 127 17.66 -3.88 2.72
CA LEU A 127 17.70 -5.33 2.88
C LEU A 127 18.29 -5.95 1.62
N VAL A 128 19.23 -6.88 1.77
CA VAL A 128 19.78 -7.69 0.68
C VAL A 128 19.65 -9.15 1.07
N ILE A 129 19.06 -9.95 0.20
CA ILE A 129 18.95 -11.40 0.35
C ILE A 129 19.69 -12.04 -0.81
N THR A 130 20.73 -12.82 -0.52
CA THR A 130 21.55 -13.49 -1.52
C THR A 130 21.37 -15.00 -1.43
N LEU A 131 20.99 -15.60 -2.53
CA LEU A 131 20.88 -17.05 -2.67
C LEU A 131 22.20 -17.56 -3.28
N LYS A 132 22.81 -18.53 -2.60
CA LYS A 132 24.03 -19.21 -3.08
C LYS A 132 23.79 -20.71 -3.20
N ARG A 133 24.33 -21.30 -4.25
CA ARG A 133 24.48 -22.75 -4.37
C ARG A 133 25.97 -23.05 -4.26
N GLU A 134 26.35 -23.80 -3.22
CA GLU A 134 27.74 -23.91 -2.80
C GLU A 134 28.30 -22.53 -2.47
N GLU A 135 29.32 -22.05 -3.20
CA GLU A 135 29.89 -20.70 -3.01
C GLU A 135 29.50 -19.71 -4.14
N GLU A 136 28.70 -20.18 -5.13
CA GLU A 136 28.29 -19.34 -6.25
C GLU A 136 26.99 -18.61 -5.97
N VAL A 137 26.94 -17.30 -6.23
CA VAL A 137 25.73 -16.49 -6.16
C VAL A 137 24.79 -16.90 -7.28
N VAL A 138 23.62 -17.36 -6.92
CA VAL A 138 22.56 -17.74 -7.85
C VAL A 138 21.65 -16.54 -8.17
N GLU A 139 21.25 -15.82 -7.14
CA GLU A 139 20.36 -14.65 -7.24
C GLU A 139 20.60 -13.72 -6.04
N SER A 140 20.39 -12.43 -6.26
CA SER A 140 20.33 -11.44 -5.18
C SER A 140 19.06 -10.61 -5.32
N TYR A 141 18.35 -10.41 -4.21
CA TYR A 141 17.15 -9.60 -4.08
C TYR A 141 17.43 -8.45 -3.13
N GLY A 142 17.04 -7.24 -3.52
CA GLY A 142 17.21 -6.05 -2.70
C GLY A 142 15.91 -5.31 -2.51
N GLU A 143 15.66 -4.81 -1.28
CA GLU A 143 14.45 -4.07 -0.93
C GLU A 143 14.74 -2.97 0.09
N TRP A 144 13.90 -1.92 0.07
CA TRP A 144 13.95 -0.86 1.09
C TRP A 144 12.96 -1.16 2.21
N VAL A 145 13.43 -1.09 3.44
CA VAL A 145 12.67 -1.44 4.64
C VAL A 145 12.50 -0.22 5.54
N GLY A 146 11.26 0.09 5.89
CA GLY A 146 10.94 1.14 6.86
C GLY A 146 10.19 0.58 8.06
N PHE A 147 10.75 0.75 9.26
CA PHE A 147 10.12 0.28 10.50
C PHE A 147 9.04 1.25 10.95
N ARG A 148 7.81 0.79 11.06
CA ARG A 148 6.68 1.60 11.51
C ARG A 148 5.57 0.78 12.13
N ASN A 149 4.76 1.43 12.96
CA ASN A 149 3.52 0.89 13.48
C ASN A 149 2.35 1.81 13.12
N ILE A 150 1.22 1.20 12.78
CA ILE A 150 -0.03 1.90 12.47
C ILE A 150 -1.08 1.37 13.43
N CYS A 151 -1.87 2.25 14.03
CA CYS A 151 -3.04 1.83 14.80
C CYS A 151 -4.14 2.90 14.78
N LEU A 152 -5.34 2.44 15.12
CA LEU A 152 -6.48 3.32 15.41
C LEU A 152 -6.70 3.35 16.91
N LYS A 153 -6.71 4.55 17.48
CA LYS A 153 -6.94 4.74 18.93
C LYS A 153 -7.72 6.04 19.14
N ASP A 154 -8.72 5.98 20.01
CA ASP A 154 -9.55 7.13 20.42
C ASP A 154 -10.18 7.88 19.23
N GLY A 155 -10.62 7.14 18.19
CA GLY A 155 -11.18 7.72 16.97
C GLY A 155 -10.16 8.44 16.07
N LEU A 156 -8.86 8.29 16.34
CA LEU A 156 -7.77 8.91 15.59
C LEU A 156 -6.90 7.86 14.92
N PHE A 157 -6.20 8.32 13.90
CA PHE A 157 -5.20 7.57 13.18
C PHE A 157 -3.80 7.86 13.73
N TRP A 158 -3.06 6.80 14.10
CA TRP A 158 -1.76 6.90 14.74
C TRP A 158 -0.68 6.20 13.92
N VAL A 159 0.45 6.88 13.75
CA VAL A 159 1.68 6.31 13.20
C VAL A 159 2.80 6.48 14.22
N ASN A 160 3.47 5.39 14.58
CA ASN A 160 4.59 5.38 15.52
C ASN A 160 4.26 6.07 16.87
N GLY A 161 3.04 5.86 17.38
CA GLY A 161 2.61 6.46 18.65
C GLY A 161 2.23 7.94 18.59
N ARG A 162 2.12 8.54 17.38
CA ARG A 162 1.63 9.91 17.17
C ARG A 162 0.33 9.91 16.41
N ALA A 163 -0.64 10.68 16.88
CA ALA A 163 -1.82 10.99 16.09
C ALA A 163 -1.42 11.86 14.90
N ILE A 164 -1.83 11.46 13.71
CA ILE A 164 -1.52 12.20 12.48
C ILE A 164 -2.80 12.68 11.80
N LYS A 165 -2.69 13.79 11.07
CA LYS A 165 -3.71 14.26 10.12
C LYS A 165 -3.18 14.02 8.71
N LEU A 166 -3.95 13.29 7.91
CA LEU A 166 -3.68 13.12 6.49
C LEU A 166 -4.07 14.39 5.74
N LYS A 167 -3.09 15.05 5.14
CA LYS A 167 -3.27 16.17 4.23
C LYS A 167 -2.93 15.65 2.85
N GLY A 168 -3.93 15.11 2.15
CA GLY A 168 -3.72 14.30 0.97
C GLY A 168 -4.36 14.89 -0.27
N VAL A 169 -3.97 14.33 -1.41
CA VAL A 169 -4.57 14.54 -2.72
C VAL A 169 -4.81 13.20 -3.39
N ASN A 170 -5.79 13.18 -4.31
CA ASN A 170 -5.94 12.07 -5.25
C ASN A 170 -5.01 12.31 -6.44
N ARG A 171 -4.39 11.25 -6.94
CA ARG A 171 -3.49 11.32 -8.07
C ARG A 171 -3.76 10.21 -9.06
N HIS A 172 -3.97 10.60 -10.32
CA HIS A 172 -3.92 9.69 -11.47
C HIS A 172 -2.51 9.59 -12.05
N ASP A 173 -2.15 8.42 -12.57
CA ASP A 173 -1.01 8.27 -13.47
C ASP A 173 -1.36 8.91 -14.82
N TRP A 174 -1.03 10.20 -14.96
CA TRP A 174 -1.44 11.03 -16.09
C TRP A 174 -0.43 12.11 -16.44
N ASN A 175 -0.20 12.28 -17.75
CA ASN A 175 0.59 13.38 -18.31
C ASN A 175 -0.14 13.95 -19.52
N GLU A 176 -0.15 15.28 -19.70
CA GLU A 176 -0.88 15.96 -20.77
C GLU A 176 -0.42 15.58 -22.19
N LYS A 177 0.80 15.07 -22.35
CA LYS A 177 1.38 14.69 -23.65
C LYS A 177 1.32 13.21 -23.95
N THR A 178 1.49 12.38 -22.92
CA THR A 178 1.66 10.94 -23.06
C THR A 178 0.51 10.12 -22.47
N GLY A 179 -0.52 10.80 -21.95
CA GLY A 179 -1.66 10.14 -21.31
C GLY A 179 -1.25 9.35 -20.08
N ARG A 180 -1.58 8.08 -20.02
CA ARG A 180 -1.23 7.19 -18.91
C ARG A 180 0.21 6.66 -18.92
N CYS A 181 0.99 6.95 -19.98
CA CYS A 181 2.41 6.60 -20.02
C CYS A 181 3.23 7.69 -19.31
N ILE A 182 3.44 7.52 -18.03
CA ILE A 182 4.17 8.48 -17.18
C ILE A 182 5.62 8.04 -17.00
N THR A 183 6.49 9.01 -16.79
CA THR A 183 7.91 8.80 -16.50
C THR A 183 8.21 9.00 -15.01
N LYS A 184 9.41 8.62 -14.61
CA LYS A 184 9.89 8.87 -13.24
C LYS A 184 10.01 10.37 -12.95
N GLU A 185 10.38 11.16 -13.95
CA GLU A 185 10.47 12.63 -13.88
C GLU A 185 9.09 13.24 -13.63
N ASP A 186 8.03 12.75 -14.29
CA ASP A 186 6.65 13.18 -14.05
C ASP A 186 6.23 12.91 -12.60
N MET A 187 6.50 11.69 -12.11
CA MET A 187 6.20 11.31 -10.73
C MET A 187 6.95 12.16 -9.71
N LEU A 188 8.24 12.43 -9.93
CA LEU A 188 9.04 13.29 -9.06
C LEU A 188 8.53 14.74 -9.06
N ALA A 189 8.13 15.27 -10.22
CA ALA A 189 7.57 16.62 -10.31
C ALA A 189 6.30 16.76 -9.45
N ASP A 190 5.39 15.78 -9.54
CA ASP A 190 4.18 15.75 -8.73
C ASP A 190 4.53 15.69 -7.22
N LEU A 191 5.39 14.76 -6.82
CA LEU A 191 5.74 14.56 -5.42
C LEU A 191 6.48 15.78 -4.82
N TYR A 192 7.38 16.41 -5.55
CA TYR A 192 8.03 17.64 -5.09
C TYR A 192 7.04 18.79 -4.96
N LEU A 193 6.11 18.95 -5.90
CA LEU A 193 5.05 19.96 -5.80
C LEU A 193 4.19 19.72 -4.57
N MET A 194 3.81 18.48 -4.29
CA MET A 194 3.06 18.10 -3.09
C MET A 194 3.83 18.45 -1.82
N LYS A 195 5.14 18.10 -1.72
CA LYS A 195 5.97 18.43 -0.55
C LYS A 195 6.08 19.93 -0.32
N GLN A 196 6.28 20.71 -1.40
CA GLN A 196 6.35 22.18 -1.32
C GLN A 196 5.06 22.82 -0.79
N ASN A 197 3.94 22.11 -0.92
CA ASN A 197 2.63 22.56 -0.43
C ASN A 197 2.18 21.84 0.86
N ASN A 198 3.10 21.21 1.61
CA ASN A 198 2.83 20.50 2.86
C ASN A 198 1.79 19.37 2.74
N ILE A 199 1.69 18.74 1.58
CA ILE A 199 0.91 17.54 1.38
C ILE A 199 1.74 16.34 1.85
N ASN A 200 1.16 15.50 2.70
CA ASN A 200 1.83 14.34 3.30
C ASN A 200 1.21 13.00 2.91
N ALA A 201 0.12 13.01 2.14
CA ALA A 201 -0.58 11.78 1.76
C ALA A 201 -1.05 11.81 0.31
N VAL A 202 -1.15 10.63 -0.30
CA VAL A 202 -1.65 10.43 -1.66
C VAL A 202 -2.59 9.24 -1.70
N ARG A 203 -3.77 9.40 -2.32
CA ARG A 203 -4.59 8.28 -2.75
C ARG A 203 -4.32 8.03 -4.23
N THR A 204 -3.98 6.78 -4.57
CA THR A 204 -3.70 6.39 -5.95
C THR A 204 -5.02 6.10 -6.68
N SER A 205 -5.69 7.16 -7.06
CA SER A 205 -7.00 7.10 -7.71
C SER A 205 -6.87 6.64 -9.16
N HIS A 206 -7.56 5.64 -9.62
CA HIS A 206 -8.35 4.64 -8.91
C HIS A 206 -7.86 3.26 -9.32
N TYR A 207 -6.57 3.02 -9.16
CA TYR A 207 -5.83 1.81 -9.54
C TYR A 207 -4.43 1.80 -8.90
N PRO A 208 -3.77 0.64 -8.80
CA PRO A 208 -2.38 0.56 -8.35
C PRO A 208 -1.46 1.40 -9.25
N PRO A 209 -0.59 2.26 -8.70
CA PRO A 209 0.21 3.21 -9.45
C PRO A 209 1.37 2.51 -10.18
N HIS A 210 2.15 3.29 -10.95
CA HIS A 210 3.45 2.82 -11.44
C HIS A 210 4.30 2.37 -10.25
N PRO A 211 4.99 1.20 -10.30
CA PRO A 211 5.76 0.69 -9.16
C PRO A 211 6.78 1.70 -8.61
N ASP A 212 7.51 2.40 -9.47
CA ASP A 212 8.47 3.43 -9.06
C ASP A 212 7.84 4.55 -8.23
N PHE A 213 6.52 4.78 -8.35
CA PHE A 213 5.84 5.81 -7.57
C PHE A 213 5.85 5.48 -6.07
N LEU A 214 5.66 4.22 -5.73
CA LEU A 214 5.69 3.77 -4.33
C LEU A 214 7.10 3.84 -3.76
N ASP A 215 8.13 3.46 -4.52
CA ASP A 215 9.54 3.66 -4.15
C ASP A 215 9.85 5.12 -3.85
N LEU A 216 9.33 6.03 -4.67
CA LEU A 216 9.49 7.47 -4.46
C LEU A 216 8.72 7.95 -3.22
N CYS A 217 7.52 7.43 -2.97
CA CYS A 217 6.77 7.72 -1.75
C CYS A 217 7.49 7.25 -0.49
N ASP A 218 8.10 6.06 -0.53
CA ASP A 218 8.92 5.54 0.57
C ASP A 218 10.10 6.47 0.89
N ARG A 219 10.82 6.93 -0.13
CA ARG A 219 12.02 7.75 -0.01
C ARG A 219 11.75 9.21 0.32
N LEU A 220 10.70 9.79 -0.25
CA LEU A 220 10.34 11.19 -0.03
C LEU A 220 9.43 11.38 1.18
N GLY A 221 8.89 10.30 1.73
CA GLY A 221 8.02 10.33 2.90
C GLY A 221 6.60 10.78 2.57
N PHE A 222 5.81 9.91 1.96
CA PHE A 222 4.37 10.09 1.78
C PHE A 222 3.60 8.94 2.39
N TYR A 223 2.48 9.22 3.01
CA TYR A 223 1.50 8.20 3.36
C TYR A 223 0.67 7.88 2.13
N VAL A 224 0.53 6.61 1.81
CA VAL A 224 -0.20 6.16 0.63
C VAL A 224 -1.47 5.42 1.04
N MET A 225 -2.58 5.79 0.41
CA MET A 225 -3.78 4.99 0.31
C MET A 225 -3.79 4.40 -1.10
N GLU A 226 -3.33 3.16 -1.20
CA GLU A 226 -3.28 2.47 -2.49
C GLU A 226 -4.62 1.83 -2.79
N GLU A 227 -5.10 2.01 -4.03
CA GLU A 227 -6.42 1.59 -4.45
C GLU A 227 -6.38 0.50 -5.50
N ALA A 228 -7.23 -0.51 -5.31
CA ALA A 228 -7.42 -1.59 -6.27
C ALA A 228 -8.06 -1.05 -7.56
N ASP A 229 -7.67 -1.63 -8.69
CA ASP A 229 -8.21 -1.29 -10.01
C ASP A 229 -9.65 -1.82 -10.15
N LEU A 230 -10.57 -1.09 -9.51
CA LEU A 230 -11.96 -1.48 -9.39
C LEU A 230 -12.86 -0.24 -9.32
N GLU A 231 -13.53 0.04 -10.44
CA GLU A 231 -14.54 1.10 -10.53
C GLU A 231 -15.64 0.69 -11.49
N CYS A 232 -16.88 0.69 -10.99
CA CYS A 232 -18.06 0.26 -11.76
C CYS A 232 -19.05 1.41 -11.99
N ASN A 233 -18.56 2.61 -12.25
CA ASN A 233 -19.35 3.85 -12.29
C ASN A 233 -20.57 3.77 -13.22
N GLN A 234 -20.49 3.04 -14.33
CA GLN A 234 -21.62 2.83 -15.22
C GLN A 234 -22.83 2.15 -14.56
N MET A 235 -22.64 1.46 -13.43
CA MET A 235 -23.77 0.84 -12.71
C MET A 235 -24.77 1.89 -12.17
N ALA A 236 -24.33 3.13 -11.96
CA ALA A 236 -25.23 4.24 -11.61
C ALA A 236 -26.40 4.41 -12.60
N TYR A 237 -26.17 4.17 -13.90
CA TYR A 237 -27.20 4.25 -14.93
C TYR A 237 -28.20 3.08 -14.89
N THR A 238 -27.86 1.99 -14.20
CA THR A 238 -28.75 0.81 -14.06
C THR A 238 -29.72 0.95 -12.89
N LYS A 239 -29.63 2.01 -12.09
CA LYS A 239 -30.36 2.21 -10.81
C LYS A 239 -30.05 1.14 -9.75
N ASN A 240 -29.01 0.35 -9.93
CA ASN A 240 -28.51 -0.62 -8.96
C ASN A 240 -26.98 -0.58 -8.97
N MET A 241 -26.41 0.28 -8.14
CA MET A 241 -24.96 0.45 -8.02
C MET A 241 -24.28 -0.83 -7.53
N ASN A 242 -24.96 -1.63 -6.72
CA ASN A 242 -24.44 -2.88 -6.16
C ASN A 242 -24.51 -4.08 -7.11
N ARG A 243 -25.00 -3.90 -8.34
CA ARG A 243 -25.29 -5.01 -9.23
C ARG A 243 -24.12 -5.99 -9.42
N LEU A 244 -22.90 -5.47 -9.58
CA LEU A 244 -21.71 -6.32 -9.76
C LEU A 244 -21.13 -6.73 -8.41
N SER A 245 -21.12 -5.83 -7.42
CA SER A 245 -20.54 -6.11 -6.10
C SER A 245 -21.34 -7.11 -5.27
N ASP A 246 -22.64 -7.30 -5.54
CA ASP A 246 -23.48 -8.32 -4.89
C ASP A 246 -23.60 -9.62 -5.69
N ASP A 247 -23.18 -9.64 -6.95
CA ASP A 247 -23.23 -10.83 -7.80
C ASP A 247 -21.98 -11.70 -7.54
N THR A 248 -22.22 -12.88 -6.97
CA THR A 248 -21.16 -13.84 -6.62
C THR A 248 -20.34 -14.35 -7.80
N LEU A 249 -20.83 -14.21 -9.03
CA LEU A 249 -20.06 -14.54 -10.24
C LEU A 249 -18.85 -13.60 -10.43
N TRP A 250 -18.87 -12.42 -9.83
CA TRP A 250 -17.79 -11.45 -9.90
C TRP A 250 -16.83 -11.50 -8.70
N GLU A 251 -17.18 -12.20 -7.62
CA GLU A 251 -16.42 -12.20 -6.37
C GLU A 251 -14.94 -12.54 -6.58
N GLU A 252 -14.63 -13.57 -7.37
CA GLU A 252 -13.25 -13.96 -7.68
C GLU A 252 -12.48 -12.81 -8.35
N SER A 253 -13.12 -12.08 -9.27
CA SER A 253 -12.50 -10.94 -9.96
C SER A 253 -12.23 -9.75 -9.03
N TYR A 254 -13.09 -9.52 -8.03
CA TYR A 254 -12.88 -8.49 -7.01
C TYR A 254 -11.71 -8.87 -6.09
N VAL A 255 -11.69 -10.10 -5.61
CA VAL A 255 -10.63 -10.60 -4.74
C VAL A 255 -9.28 -10.63 -5.46
N ASP A 256 -9.24 -11.11 -6.72
CA ASP A 256 -8.00 -11.17 -7.53
C ASP A 256 -7.35 -9.79 -7.69
N ARG A 257 -8.13 -8.73 -7.93
CA ARG A 257 -7.60 -7.36 -8.03
C ARG A 257 -6.99 -6.89 -6.71
N ALA A 258 -7.68 -7.11 -5.61
CA ALA A 258 -7.19 -6.78 -4.28
C ALA A 258 -5.93 -7.61 -3.94
N GLU A 259 -5.92 -8.90 -4.24
CA GLU A 259 -4.80 -9.80 -4.00
C GLU A 259 -3.56 -9.38 -4.80
N ARG A 260 -3.71 -9.11 -6.10
CA ARG A 260 -2.58 -8.68 -6.96
C ARG A 260 -1.97 -7.39 -6.49
N MET A 261 -2.78 -6.39 -6.13
CA MET A 261 -2.31 -5.14 -5.54
C MET A 261 -1.48 -5.40 -4.28
N VAL A 262 -2.06 -6.08 -3.31
CA VAL A 262 -1.38 -6.33 -2.03
C VAL A 262 -0.12 -7.18 -2.18
N ARG A 263 -0.16 -8.24 -3.01
CA ARG A 263 1.02 -9.10 -3.23
C ARG A 263 2.15 -8.36 -3.92
N ARG A 264 1.85 -7.47 -4.87
CA ARG A 264 2.87 -6.68 -5.56
C ARG A 264 3.54 -5.69 -4.60
N ASP A 265 2.76 -4.98 -3.80
CA ASP A 265 3.21 -3.76 -3.14
C ASP A 265 3.33 -3.87 -1.60
N LYS A 266 3.15 -5.07 -1.05
CA LYS A 266 3.15 -5.38 0.40
C LYS A 266 4.37 -4.91 1.19
N ASN A 267 5.51 -4.68 0.53
CA ASN A 267 6.76 -4.33 1.20
C ASN A 267 6.98 -2.82 1.37
N HIS A 268 6.16 -1.97 0.73
CA HIS A 268 6.31 -0.52 0.81
C HIS A 268 5.87 0.04 2.17
N PRO A 269 6.75 0.68 2.95
CA PRO A 269 6.37 1.29 4.22
C PRO A 269 5.44 2.50 4.09
N SER A 270 5.42 3.17 2.95
CA SER A 270 4.53 4.31 2.66
C SER A 270 3.05 3.93 2.68
N ILE A 271 2.70 2.71 2.29
CA ILE A 271 1.31 2.26 2.22
C ILE A 271 0.77 2.08 3.63
N LEU A 272 -0.26 2.86 3.98
CA LEU A 272 -0.97 2.77 5.24
C LEU A 272 -2.36 2.18 5.09
N PHE A 273 -2.96 2.36 3.91
CA PHE A 273 -4.29 1.86 3.59
C PHE A 273 -4.27 1.06 2.30
N TRP A 274 -4.99 -0.03 2.32
CA TRP A 274 -5.47 -0.74 1.15
C TRP A 274 -6.91 -0.32 0.89
N SER A 275 -7.14 0.38 -0.20
CA SER A 275 -8.47 0.80 -0.63
C SER A 275 -9.04 -0.22 -1.61
N LEU A 276 -10.28 -0.64 -1.37
CA LEU A 276 -10.89 -1.76 -2.11
C LEU A 276 -11.33 -1.38 -3.53
N GLY A 277 -11.45 -0.08 -3.82
CA GLY A 277 -11.88 0.44 -5.10
C GLY A 277 -12.59 1.79 -4.98
N ASN A 278 -13.20 2.22 -6.07
CA ASN A 278 -13.92 3.49 -6.18
C ASN A 278 -15.33 3.26 -6.72
N GLU A 279 -16.31 4.05 -6.29
CA GLU A 279 -17.68 4.24 -6.82
C GLU A 279 -18.30 3.00 -7.50
N SER A 280 -18.46 1.90 -6.74
CA SER A 280 -18.89 0.60 -7.29
C SER A 280 -20.02 -0.06 -6.48
N GLY A 281 -20.69 0.69 -5.62
CA GLY A 281 -21.63 0.15 -4.64
C GLY A 281 -20.93 -0.67 -3.57
N PHE A 282 -21.68 -1.20 -2.61
CA PHE A 282 -21.11 -2.03 -1.54
C PHE A 282 -21.88 -3.35 -1.43
N GLY A 283 -21.21 -4.44 -1.78
CA GLY A 283 -21.77 -5.78 -1.79
C GLY A 283 -20.83 -6.84 -1.22
N SER A 284 -21.25 -8.10 -1.32
CA SER A 284 -20.53 -9.25 -0.77
C SER A 284 -19.10 -9.39 -1.30
N SER A 285 -18.86 -9.03 -2.57
CA SER A 285 -17.54 -9.11 -3.20
C SER A 285 -16.53 -8.17 -2.55
N PHE A 286 -16.93 -6.95 -2.15
CA PHE A 286 -16.07 -6.06 -1.38
C PHE A 286 -15.79 -6.57 0.03
N VAL A 287 -16.77 -7.21 0.66
CA VAL A 287 -16.57 -7.87 1.97
C VAL A 287 -15.55 -9.00 1.85
N ALA A 288 -15.61 -9.79 0.77
CA ALA A 288 -14.65 -10.87 0.51
C ALA A 288 -13.23 -10.31 0.29
N SER A 289 -13.08 -9.26 -0.56
CA SER A 289 -11.80 -8.57 -0.78
C SER A 289 -11.20 -8.01 0.50
N GLY A 290 -12.01 -7.32 1.31
CA GLY A 290 -11.55 -6.76 2.59
C GLY A 290 -11.14 -7.84 3.61
N ARG A 291 -11.84 -8.97 3.65
CA ARG A 291 -11.47 -10.13 4.48
C ARG A 291 -10.15 -10.74 4.03
N PHE A 292 -9.96 -10.89 2.72
CA PHE A 292 -8.68 -11.35 2.16
C PHE A 292 -7.54 -10.43 2.62
N ILE A 293 -7.67 -9.12 2.41
CA ILE A 293 -6.62 -8.16 2.79
C ILE A 293 -6.30 -8.24 4.28
N LYS A 294 -7.32 -8.21 5.15
CA LYS A 294 -7.11 -8.29 6.61
C LYS A 294 -6.46 -9.58 7.08
N SER A 295 -6.73 -10.68 6.37
CA SER A 295 -6.08 -11.97 6.64
C SER A 295 -4.64 -12.00 6.14
N TYR A 296 -4.40 -11.46 4.95
CA TYR A 296 -3.08 -11.49 4.33
C TYR A 296 -2.16 -10.44 4.93
N ASP A 297 -2.61 -9.19 5.08
CA ASP A 297 -1.82 -8.08 5.62
C ASP A 297 -2.53 -7.34 6.78
N PRO A 298 -2.45 -7.85 8.00
CA PRO A 298 -3.04 -7.23 9.18
C PRO A 298 -2.27 -5.98 9.65
N THR A 299 -1.16 -5.61 9.01
CA THR A 299 -0.31 -4.47 9.41
C THR A 299 -0.79 -3.14 8.85
N ARG A 300 -1.75 -3.15 7.93
CA ARG A 300 -2.32 -1.98 7.27
C ARG A 300 -3.83 -1.94 7.43
N LEU A 301 -4.40 -0.77 7.17
CA LEU A 301 -5.83 -0.52 7.32
C LEU A 301 -6.55 -0.73 5.98
N VAL A 302 -7.81 -1.13 6.05
CA VAL A 302 -8.69 -1.25 4.89
C VAL A 302 -9.57 -0.01 4.77
N HIS A 303 -9.69 0.52 3.55
CA HIS A 303 -10.54 1.64 3.21
C HIS A 303 -11.52 1.26 2.10
N TYR A 304 -12.75 1.76 2.19
CA TYR A 304 -13.70 1.81 1.09
C TYR A 304 -14.80 2.84 1.40
N GLU A 305 -15.03 3.78 0.48
CA GLU A 305 -15.94 4.92 0.74
C GLU A 305 -17.39 4.48 0.84
N GLU A 306 -17.84 3.56 0.00
CA GLU A 306 -19.25 3.14 -0.02
C GLU A 306 -19.60 2.10 1.07
N ASP A 307 -18.64 1.64 1.86
CA ASP A 307 -18.90 0.95 3.13
C ASP A 307 -19.25 1.98 4.22
N ARG A 308 -20.43 2.60 4.09
CA ARG A 308 -20.87 3.74 4.90
C ARG A 308 -20.88 3.48 6.41
N ASP A 309 -21.04 2.24 6.80
CA ASP A 309 -21.01 1.82 8.21
C ASP A 309 -19.64 1.36 8.68
N ALA A 310 -18.65 1.38 7.79
CA ALA A 310 -17.32 0.84 8.00
C ALA A 310 -17.38 -0.60 8.55
N SER A 311 -18.19 -1.44 7.92
CA SER A 311 -18.44 -2.81 8.37
C SER A 311 -17.23 -3.72 8.11
N ILE A 312 -16.52 -3.50 7.02
CA ILE A 312 -15.26 -4.15 6.67
C ILE A 312 -14.10 -3.15 6.67
N ALA A 313 -14.33 -1.89 6.28
CA ALA A 313 -13.35 -0.83 6.34
C ALA A 313 -12.98 -0.48 7.80
N ASP A 314 -11.76 0.01 8.00
CA ASP A 314 -11.25 0.39 9.31
C ASP A 314 -11.51 1.87 9.64
N VAL A 315 -11.96 2.64 8.67
CA VAL A 315 -12.31 4.06 8.79
C VAL A 315 -13.66 4.32 8.15
N TYR A 316 -14.38 5.33 8.64
CA TYR A 316 -15.51 5.90 7.91
C TYR A 316 -14.96 6.74 6.76
N SER A 317 -15.64 6.76 5.63
CA SER A 317 -15.21 7.57 4.49
C SER A 317 -16.40 8.23 3.80
N THR A 318 -16.13 9.42 3.22
CA THR A 318 -17.08 10.15 2.39
C THR A 318 -16.36 10.92 1.30
N MET A 319 -17.11 11.27 0.26
CA MET A 319 -16.69 12.15 -0.81
C MET A 319 -17.51 13.45 -0.77
N TYR A 320 -16.87 14.56 -1.15
CA TYR A 320 -17.51 15.87 -1.36
C TYR A 320 -18.35 16.39 -0.18
N THR A 321 -18.04 15.96 1.04
CA THR A 321 -18.75 16.35 2.24
C THR A 321 -18.65 17.85 2.48
N ARG A 322 -19.78 18.55 2.59
CA ARG A 322 -19.81 19.97 2.85
C ARG A 322 -19.31 20.30 4.25
N HIS A 323 -18.66 21.46 4.44
CA HIS A 323 -18.04 21.88 5.71
C HIS A 323 -18.95 21.71 6.92
N LYS A 324 -20.21 22.14 6.84
CA LYS A 324 -21.15 22.01 7.95
C LYS A 324 -21.40 20.54 8.34
N ALA A 325 -21.56 19.65 7.35
CA ALA A 325 -21.75 18.24 7.61
C ALA A 325 -20.47 17.61 8.19
N LEU A 326 -19.29 18.06 7.76
CA LEU A 326 -18.01 17.59 8.29
C LEU A 326 -17.82 18.00 9.76
N GLU A 327 -18.19 19.24 10.13
CA GLU A 327 -18.21 19.67 11.53
C GLU A 327 -19.15 18.80 12.39
N ASP A 328 -20.33 18.47 11.87
CA ASP A 328 -21.30 17.63 12.57
C ASP A 328 -20.77 16.20 12.75
N LEU A 329 -20.13 15.63 11.73
CA LEU A 329 -19.43 14.35 11.80
C LEU A 329 -18.29 14.36 12.83
N GLY A 330 -17.48 15.42 12.87
CA GLY A 330 -16.39 15.56 13.85
C GLY A 330 -16.86 15.71 15.30
N ARG A 331 -18.11 16.12 15.51
CA ARG A 331 -18.73 16.22 16.84
C ARG A 331 -19.47 14.96 17.26
N ASP A 332 -19.66 14.01 16.35
CA ASP A 332 -20.39 12.77 16.62
C ASP A 332 -19.54 11.78 17.44
N VAL A 333 -19.69 11.84 18.75
CA VAL A 333 -18.98 10.96 19.69
C VAL A 333 -19.40 9.48 19.62
N THR A 334 -20.43 9.16 18.85
CA THR A 334 -20.86 7.77 18.63
C THR A 334 -19.95 7.05 17.64
N LYS A 335 -19.31 7.79 16.73
CA LYS A 335 -18.34 7.27 15.77
C LYS A 335 -17.04 6.90 16.49
N LYS A 336 -16.66 5.61 16.40
CA LYS A 336 -15.47 5.07 17.09
C LYS A 336 -14.25 4.94 16.18
N LYS A 337 -14.45 4.95 14.87
CA LYS A 337 -13.40 4.93 13.86
C LYS A 337 -13.13 6.34 13.35
N PRO A 338 -11.93 6.64 12.87
CA PRO A 338 -11.64 7.92 12.23
C PRO A 338 -12.50 8.13 10.98
N HIS A 339 -12.66 9.40 10.58
CA HIS A 339 -13.33 9.77 9.35
C HIS A 339 -12.32 10.28 8.33
N VAL A 340 -12.40 9.80 7.09
CA VAL A 340 -11.60 10.23 5.96
C VAL A 340 -12.52 10.85 4.93
N VAL A 341 -12.22 12.07 4.48
CA VAL A 341 -12.81 12.63 3.27
C VAL A 341 -11.85 12.27 2.14
N CYS A 342 -12.15 11.18 1.43
CA CYS A 342 -11.23 10.64 0.42
C CYS A 342 -11.26 11.46 -0.88
N GLU A 343 -12.30 12.26 -1.12
CA GLU A 343 -12.36 13.24 -2.20
C GLU A 343 -12.97 14.54 -1.71
N TYR A 344 -12.24 15.64 -1.88
CA TYR A 344 -12.68 16.99 -1.56
C TYR A 344 -12.12 17.98 -2.58
N ALA A 345 -12.68 19.19 -2.63
CA ALA A 345 -12.25 20.26 -3.52
C ALA A 345 -12.14 19.82 -4.99
N HIS A 346 -13.02 18.91 -5.41
CA HIS A 346 -13.10 18.45 -6.80
C HIS A 346 -13.41 19.62 -7.73
N ALA A 347 -12.63 19.78 -8.79
CA ALA A 347 -12.78 20.85 -9.76
C ALA A 347 -13.10 20.28 -11.15
N MET A 348 -14.30 20.59 -11.64
CA MET A 348 -14.70 20.31 -13.03
C MET A 348 -14.68 21.62 -13.82
N GLY A 349 -13.50 22.00 -14.35
CA GLY A 349 -13.27 23.29 -14.99
C GLY A 349 -12.64 24.29 -14.05
N ASN A 350 -13.41 25.27 -13.56
CA ASN A 350 -12.91 26.25 -12.58
C ASN A 350 -12.71 25.59 -11.21
N GLY A 351 -11.69 26.03 -10.47
CA GLY A 351 -11.41 25.51 -9.14
C GLY A 351 -12.59 25.67 -8.18
N PRO A 352 -12.73 24.78 -7.19
CA PRO A 352 -13.88 24.74 -6.28
C PRO A 352 -13.88 25.89 -5.28
N GLY A 353 -12.76 26.60 -5.09
CA GLY A 353 -12.61 27.60 -4.03
C GLY A 353 -12.62 26.97 -2.63
N GLY A 354 -12.55 27.82 -1.61
CA GLY A 354 -12.76 27.39 -0.23
C GLY A 354 -11.69 26.48 0.39
N LEU A 355 -10.56 26.23 -0.24
CA LEU A 355 -9.49 25.35 0.28
C LEU A 355 -9.06 25.72 1.70
N LYS A 356 -8.94 27.02 1.98
CA LYS A 356 -8.59 27.52 3.33
C LYS A 356 -9.60 27.07 4.40
N THR A 357 -10.87 26.91 4.04
CA THR A 357 -11.91 26.43 4.97
C THR A 357 -11.74 24.95 5.27
N TRP A 358 -11.32 24.15 4.29
CA TRP A 358 -11.03 22.72 4.49
C TRP A 358 -9.85 22.50 5.45
N GLU A 359 -8.85 23.37 5.47
CA GLU A 359 -7.72 23.27 6.39
C GLU A 359 -8.13 23.50 7.86
N GLY A 360 -9.19 24.27 8.08
CA GLY A 360 -9.69 24.62 9.42
C GLY A 360 -10.75 23.70 9.98
N THR A 361 -11.25 22.76 9.18
CA THR A 361 -12.27 21.80 9.59
C THR A 361 -11.64 20.44 9.89
#